data_70138a592878035a61f628c97acf2483
#
_entry.id   70138a592878035a61f628c97acf2483
#
_cell.length_a   1.000
_cell.length_b   1.000
_cell.length_c   1.000
_cell.angle_alpha   90.00
_cell.angle_beta   90.00
_cell.angle_gamma   90.00
#
_symmetry.space_group_name_H-M   'P 1'
#
loop_
_entity.id
_entity.type
_entity.pdbx_description
1 polymer ?
#
loop_
_entity_poly.entity_id
_entity_poly.type
_entity_poly.pdbx_seq_one_letter_code
_entity_poly.pdbx_strand_id
1 'polypeptide(L)'
;QTLAPGYTGKTCIGNFVKGWKDGKAREVLIYQVSDHKRCYEEVESQGISYTAGVPPVAAAMLVAQGVWDPKTMVNVEELDPEPFIALLDRIGLPTDIKEIEPGGKGTFDGAVRDLETELAESTATVTVSAANPMIALKPRR
;
A
#
# COMPACT_ATOMS: atom_id res chain seq x y z
N GLN A 1 -2.99 14.49 -21.18
CA GLN A 1 -2.69 13.34 -22.04
C GLN A 1 -3.67 12.24 -21.69
N THR A 2 -4.55 11.93 -22.60
CA THR A 2 -5.46 10.78 -22.46
C THR A 2 -4.62 9.52 -22.59
N LEU A 3 -4.57 8.69 -21.58
CA LEU A 3 -3.93 7.38 -21.69
C LEU A 3 -4.68 6.56 -22.73
N ALA A 4 -3.92 5.95 -23.63
CA ALA A 4 -4.52 5.10 -24.65
C ALA A 4 -5.21 3.89 -24.00
N PRO A 5 -6.39 3.48 -24.48
CA PRO A 5 -7.13 2.31 -23.96
C PRO A 5 -6.34 0.99 -24.02
N GLY A 6 -5.17 0.96 -24.64
CA GLY A 6 -4.30 -0.22 -24.73
C GLY A 6 -3.13 -0.24 -23.76
N TYR A 7 -3.09 0.65 -22.75
CA TYR A 7 -2.02 0.66 -21.76
C TYR A 7 -2.13 -0.56 -20.85
N THR A 8 -1.08 -1.38 -20.81
CA THR A 8 -1.01 -2.62 -20.04
C THR A 8 0.13 -2.56 -19.01
N GLY A 9 0.14 -3.51 -18.08
CA GLY A 9 1.12 -3.61 -17.03
C GLY A 9 0.50 -3.34 -15.66
N LYS A 10 1.32 -3.39 -14.62
CA LYS A 10 0.88 -3.22 -13.22
C LYS A 10 1.72 -2.18 -12.50
N THR A 11 1.12 -1.53 -11.52
CA THR A 11 1.81 -0.68 -10.56
C THR A 11 1.78 -1.37 -9.20
N CYS A 12 2.95 -1.49 -8.55
CA CYS A 12 3.09 -1.93 -7.18
C CYS A 12 3.51 -0.73 -6.32
N ILE A 13 2.76 -0.47 -5.25
CA ILE A 13 3.09 0.55 -4.25
C ILE A 13 3.15 -0.15 -2.91
N GLY A 14 4.26 0.02 -2.18
CA GLY A 14 4.43 -0.65 -0.89
C GLY A 14 5.38 0.06 0.05
N ASN A 15 5.27 -0.32 1.32
CA ASN A 15 6.12 0.15 2.39
C ASN A 15 6.80 -1.05 3.06
N PHE A 16 8.12 -0.96 3.21
CA PHE A 16 8.90 -1.91 3.96
C PHE A 16 9.18 -1.36 5.36
N VAL A 17 8.66 -2.02 6.38
CA VAL A 17 8.72 -1.59 7.78
C VAL A 17 9.62 -2.53 8.56
N LYS A 18 10.64 -1.98 9.23
CA LYS A 18 11.50 -2.70 10.18
C LYS A 18 11.30 -2.13 11.56
N GLY A 19 11.15 -2.99 12.55
CA GLY A 19 10.94 -2.53 13.93
C GLY A 19 11.01 -3.66 14.94
N TRP A 20 10.58 -3.34 16.16
CA TRP A 20 10.49 -4.27 17.28
C TRP A 20 9.06 -4.27 17.79
N LYS A 21 8.50 -5.45 17.99
CA LYS A 21 7.20 -5.66 18.62
C LYS A 21 7.35 -6.74 19.69
N ASP A 22 6.95 -6.44 20.91
CA ASP A 22 7.03 -7.35 22.07
C ASP A 22 8.45 -7.92 22.30
N GLY A 23 9.48 -7.08 22.13
CA GLY A 23 10.88 -7.44 22.26
C GLY A 23 11.46 -8.29 21.11
N LYS A 24 10.70 -8.51 20.04
CA LYS A 24 11.15 -9.27 18.86
C LYS A 24 11.32 -8.36 17.66
N ALA A 25 12.41 -8.53 16.92
CA ALA A 25 12.60 -7.86 15.65
C ALA A 25 11.53 -8.35 14.65
N ARG A 26 10.95 -7.43 13.88
CA ARG A 26 10.00 -7.74 12.82
C ARG A 26 10.28 -6.92 11.59
N GLU A 27 10.13 -7.54 10.44
CA GLU A 27 10.21 -6.90 9.14
C GLU A 27 8.92 -7.25 8.38
N VAL A 28 8.25 -6.23 7.85
CA VAL A 28 6.95 -6.38 7.20
C VAL A 28 6.95 -5.57 5.91
N LEU A 29 6.50 -6.18 4.82
CA LEU A 29 6.18 -5.51 3.57
C LEU A 29 4.67 -5.38 3.47
N ILE A 30 4.18 -4.15 3.33
CA ILE A 30 2.77 -3.82 3.11
C ILE A 30 2.68 -3.22 1.73
N TYR A 31 1.90 -3.82 0.82
CA TYR A 31 1.90 -3.40 -0.58
C TYR A 31 0.54 -3.59 -1.25
N GLN A 32 0.37 -2.89 -2.36
CA GLN A 32 -0.81 -2.95 -3.22
C GLN A 32 -0.36 -3.09 -4.66
N VAL A 33 -1.06 -3.90 -5.45
CA VAL A 33 -0.81 -4.08 -6.88
C VAL A 33 -2.04 -3.69 -7.67
N SER A 34 -1.89 -2.78 -8.63
CA SER A 34 -2.97 -2.33 -9.50
C SER A 34 -2.63 -2.60 -10.96
N ASP A 35 -3.53 -3.29 -11.66
CA ASP A 35 -3.43 -3.55 -13.09
C ASP A 35 -3.99 -2.36 -13.87
N HIS A 36 -3.18 -1.80 -14.80
CA HIS A 36 -3.57 -0.61 -15.56
C HIS A 36 -4.79 -0.83 -16.44
N LYS A 37 -4.90 -2.01 -17.08
CA LYS A 37 -6.03 -2.34 -17.94
C LYS A 37 -7.33 -2.42 -17.13
N ARG A 38 -7.29 -3.14 -16.00
CA ARG A 38 -8.44 -3.25 -15.09
C ARG A 38 -8.88 -1.89 -14.56
N CYS A 39 -7.93 -1.06 -14.12
CA CYS A 39 -8.24 0.29 -13.65
C CYS A 39 -8.88 1.15 -14.76
N TYR A 40 -8.40 1.01 -16.00
CA TYR A 40 -8.97 1.73 -17.12
C TYR A 40 -10.40 1.26 -17.45
N GLU A 41 -10.65 -0.04 -17.41
CA GLU A 41 -11.98 -0.62 -17.64
C GLU A 41 -12.99 -0.19 -16.57
N GLU A 42 -12.52 0.03 -15.33
CA GLU A 42 -13.38 0.39 -14.20
C GLU A 42 -13.65 1.90 -14.09
N VAL A 43 -12.62 2.73 -14.26
CA VAL A 43 -12.68 4.18 -14.00
C VAL A 43 -12.09 5.05 -15.11
N GLU A 44 -11.80 4.49 -16.28
CA GLU A 44 -11.18 5.18 -17.42
C GLU A 44 -9.85 5.89 -17.05
N SER A 45 -9.12 5.34 -16.07
CA SER A 45 -7.88 5.91 -15.56
C SER A 45 -6.83 4.82 -15.30
N GLN A 46 -5.58 5.23 -15.21
CA GLN A 46 -4.47 4.30 -14.97
C GLN A 46 -4.35 3.89 -13.49
N GLY A 47 -3.60 2.81 -13.23
CA GLY A 47 -3.36 2.29 -11.88
C GLY A 47 -2.81 3.32 -10.90
N ILE A 48 -1.92 4.22 -11.32
CA ILE A 48 -1.40 5.30 -10.44
C ILE A 48 -2.52 6.25 -10.01
N SER A 49 -3.40 6.65 -10.93
CA SER A 49 -4.54 7.51 -10.58
C SER A 49 -5.53 6.77 -9.66
N TYR A 50 -5.70 5.47 -9.88
CA TYR A 50 -6.55 4.61 -9.04
C TYR A 50 -6.00 4.52 -7.62
N THR A 51 -4.71 4.21 -7.46
CA THR A 51 -4.06 4.11 -6.14
C THR A 51 -3.96 5.44 -5.41
N ALA A 52 -3.96 6.56 -6.12
CA ALA A 52 -3.99 7.90 -5.52
C ALA A 52 -5.41 8.38 -5.19
N GLY A 53 -6.43 7.97 -5.94
CA GLY A 53 -7.81 8.43 -5.78
C GLY A 53 -8.63 7.62 -4.79
N VAL A 54 -8.50 6.31 -4.80
CA VAL A 54 -9.30 5.39 -3.96
C VAL A 54 -9.07 5.60 -2.46
N PRO A 55 -7.82 5.71 -1.93
CA PRO A 55 -7.58 5.88 -0.50
C PRO A 55 -8.20 7.16 0.10
N PRO A 56 -8.10 8.35 -0.49
CA PRO A 56 -8.76 9.54 0.03
C PRO A 56 -10.28 9.40 0.07
N VAL A 57 -10.88 8.75 -0.93
CA VAL A 57 -12.33 8.50 -0.94
C VAL A 57 -12.72 7.52 0.17
N ALA A 58 -11.95 6.45 0.37
CA ALA A 58 -12.17 5.52 1.48
C ALA A 58 -12.11 6.24 2.84
N ALA A 59 -11.11 7.09 3.04
CA ALA A 59 -11.00 7.90 4.26
C ALA A 59 -12.21 8.81 4.47
N ALA A 60 -12.64 9.50 3.42
CA ALA A 60 -13.84 10.35 3.47
C ALA A 60 -15.11 9.54 3.79
N MET A 61 -15.24 8.34 3.26
CA MET A 61 -16.36 7.45 3.58
C MET A 61 -16.36 7.03 5.05
N LEU A 62 -15.21 6.71 5.64
CA LEU A 62 -15.11 6.35 7.07
C LEU A 62 -15.47 7.53 7.97
N VAL A 63 -15.08 8.74 7.62
CA VAL A 63 -15.48 9.95 8.34
C VAL A 63 -16.98 10.20 8.19
N ALA A 64 -17.53 10.10 6.98
CA ALA A 64 -18.96 10.31 6.74
C ALA A 64 -19.85 9.27 7.45
N GLN A 65 -19.34 8.07 7.65
CA GLN A 65 -20.01 6.99 8.38
C GLN A 65 -19.84 7.08 9.91
N GLY A 66 -19.01 8.02 10.40
CA GLY A 66 -18.70 8.16 11.81
C GLY A 66 -17.81 7.05 12.39
N VAL A 67 -17.19 6.24 11.52
CA VAL A 67 -16.20 5.23 11.93
C VAL A 67 -14.91 5.91 12.37
N TRP A 68 -14.49 6.91 11.61
CA TRP A 68 -13.48 7.88 12.01
C TRP A 68 -14.17 9.18 12.40
N ASP A 69 -13.86 9.70 13.59
CA ASP A 69 -14.45 10.94 14.12
C ASP A 69 -13.36 11.92 14.60
N PRO A 70 -12.48 12.39 13.70
CA PRO A 70 -11.48 13.40 14.05
C PRO A 70 -12.18 14.73 14.35
N LYS A 71 -11.91 15.30 15.53
CA LYS A 71 -12.49 16.58 15.95
C LYS A 71 -11.70 17.80 15.46
N THR A 72 -10.54 17.56 14.88
CA THR A 72 -9.63 18.56 14.34
C THR A 72 -8.85 17.94 13.17
N MET A 73 -7.99 18.73 12.54
CA MET A 73 -7.05 18.20 11.56
C MET A 73 -6.05 17.26 12.26
N VAL A 74 -5.95 16.03 11.77
CA VAL A 74 -5.04 15.00 12.26
C VAL A 74 -4.32 14.35 11.08
N ASN A 75 -3.16 13.75 11.34
CA ASN A 75 -2.53 12.88 10.36
C ASN A 75 -3.30 11.56 10.32
N VAL A 76 -3.42 10.96 9.14
CA VAL A 76 -4.15 9.69 8.95
C VAL A 76 -3.55 8.55 9.79
N GLU A 77 -2.25 8.60 10.05
CA GLU A 77 -1.51 7.65 10.88
C GLU A 77 -1.92 7.67 12.38
N GLU A 78 -2.68 8.66 12.81
CA GLU A 78 -3.23 8.74 14.17
C GLU A 78 -4.57 8.01 14.30
N LEU A 79 -5.17 7.64 13.18
CA LEU A 79 -6.47 6.96 13.11
C LEU A 79 -6.29 5.44 13.07
N ASP A 80 -7.34 4.71 13.46
CA ASP A 80 -7.33 3.25 13.39
C ASP A 80 -7.23 2.77 11.93
N PRO A 81 -6.17 2.04 11.55
CA PRO A 81 -5.99 1.57 10.18
C PRO A 81 -6.90 0.39 9.81
N GLU A 82 -7.41 -0.39 10.76
CA GLU A 82 -8.15 -1.63 10.46
C GLU A 82 -9.40 -1.39 9.60
N PRO A 83 -10.32 -0.47 9.93
CA PRO A 83 -11.49 -0.22 9.10
C PRO A 83 -11.12 0.35 7.72
N PHE A 84 -10.02 1.07 7.63
CA PHE A 84 -9.54 1.63 6.38
C PHE A 84 -9.03 0.54 5.43
N ILE A 85 -8.16 -0.35 5.91
CA ILE A 85 -7.64 -1.47 5.12
C ILE A 85 -8.80 -2.39 4.68
N ALA A 86 -9.73 -2.70 5.58
CA ALA A 86 -10.90 -3.51 5.26
C ALA A 86 -11.82 -2.85 4.22
N LEU A 87 -11.91 -1.51 4.23
CA LEU A 87 -12.68 -0.79 3.21
C LEU A 87 -11.96 -0.80 1.86
N LEU A 88 -10.65 -0.54 1.83
CA LEU A 88 -9.84 -0.60 0.60
C LEU A 88 -9.98 -1.95 -0.10
N ASP A 89 -9.91 -3.05 0.66
CA ASP A 89 -10.08 -4.40 0.13
C ASP A 89 -11.45 -4.57 -0.58
N ARG A 90 -12.52 -4.08 0.04
CA ARG A 90 -13.87 -4.16 -0.52
C ARG A 90 -14.10 -3.29 -1.76
N ILE A 91 -13.41 -2.16 -1.87
CA ILE A 91 -13.59 -1.21 -2.98
C ILE A 91 -12.54 -1.37 -4.10
N GLY A 92 -11.84 -2.51 -4.14
CA GLY A 92 -11.02 -2.91 -5.28
C GLY A 92 -9.54 -2.53 -5.18
N LEU A 93 -9.06 -2.08 -4.01
CA LEU A 93 -7.65 -1.81 -3.75
C LEU A 93 -7.14 -2.65 -2.57
N PRO A 94 -7.03 -3.99 -2.71
CA PRO A 94 -6.60 -4.86 -1.64
C PRO A 94 -5.17 -4.54 -1.21
N THR A 95 -4.94 -4.67 0.09
CA THR A 95 -3.63 -4.46 0.72
C THR A 95 -3.07 -5.79 1.18
N ASP A 96 -1.95 -6.20 0.61
CA ASP A 96 -1.21 -7.39 1.00
C ASP A 96 -0.19 -7.07 2.08
N ILE A 97 -0.07 -7.96 3.07
CA ILE A 97 0.88 -7.85 4.18
C ILE A 97 1.73 -9.12 4.23
N LYS A 98 3.03 -8.98 3.97
CA LYS A 98 4.00 -10.08 3.98
C LYS A 98 4.98 -9.90 5.12
N GLU A 99 5.02 -10.82 6.08
CA GLU A 99 6.07 -10.85 7.09
C GLU A 99 7.35 -11.46 6.51
N ILE A 100 8.48 -10.83 6.82
CA ILE A 100 9.81 -11.23 6.38
C ILE A 100 10.62 -11.60 7.63
N GLU A 101 11.31 -12.73 7.59
CA GLU A 101 12.18 -13.13 8.71
C GLU A 101 13.33 -12.12 8.89
N PRO A 102 13.49 -11.53 10.10
CA PRO A 102 14.55 -10.59 10.36
C PRO A 102 15.93 -11.22 10.17
N GLY A 103 16.77 -10.60 9.35
CA GLY A 103 18.12 -11.11 9.06
C GLY A 103 18.17 -12.32 8.13
N GLY A 104 17.04 -12.81 7.61
CA GLY A 104 16.99 -13.84 6.58
C GLY A 104 17.51 -13.32 5.24
N LYS A 105 17.67 -14.22 4.26
CA LYS A 105 18.00 -13.84 2.87
C LYS A 105 16.95 -12.95 2.18
N GLY A 106 15.82 -12.69 2.85
CA GLY A 106 14.80 -11.71 2.51
C GLY A 106 15.17 -10.31 2.97
N THR A 107 16.32 -9.79 2.58
CA THR A 107 16.60 -8.35 2.66
C THR A 107 15.57 -7.62 1.80
N PHE A 108 15.40 -6.30 2.01
CA PHE A 108 14.56 -5.45 1.14
C PHE A 108 14.77 -5.78 -0.35
N ASP A 109 16.04 -5.98 -0.76
CA ASP A 109 16.40 -6.37 -2.13
C ASP A 109 15.87 -7.78 -2.50
N GLY A 110 15.82 -8.72 -1.57
CA GLY A 110 15.25 -10.05 -1.80
C GLY A 110 13.73 -10.02 -1.93
N ALA A 111 13.05 -9.29 -1.05
CA ALA A 111 11.60 -9.13 -1.11
C ALA A 111 11.16 -8.38 -2.37
N VAL A 112 11.94 -7.39 -2.81
CA VAL A 112 11.74 -6.68 -4.09
C VAL A 112 11.96 -7.62 -5.27
N ARG A 113 13.01 -8.45 -5.26
CA ARG A 113 13.26 -9.44 -6.33
C ARG A 113 12.20 -10.52 -6.40
N ASP A 114 11.69 -10.98 -5.26
CA ASP A 114 10.58 -11.94 -5.22
C ASP A 114 9.32 -11.30 -5.84
N LEU A 115 9.02 -10.04 -5.49
CA LEU A 115 7.94 -9.28 -6.12
C LEU A 115 8.21 -9.01 -7.60
N GLU A 116 9.43 -8.67 -7.97
CA GLU A 116 9.83 -8.50 -9.38
C GLU A 116 9.66 -9.81 -10.15
N THR A 117 9.93 -10.95 -9.54
CA THR A 117 9.75 -12.28 -10.16
C THR A 117 8.26 -12.63 -10.29
N GLU A 118 7.47 -12.45 -9.23
CA GLU A 118 6.02 -12.63 -9.27
C GLU A 118 5.33 -11.69 -10.27
N LEU A 119 5.87 -10.48 -10.44
CA LEU A 119 5.34 -9.46 -11.35
C LEU A 119 5.90 -9.60 -12.79
N ALA A 120 7.10 -10.15 -12.97
CA ALA A 120 7.72 -10.38 -14.31
C ALA A 120 6.97 -11.45 -15.10
N GLU A 121 6.37 -12.42 -14.44
CA GLU A 121 5.44 -13.37 -15.08
C GLU A 121 4.15 -12.68 -15.56
N SER A 122 3.93 -11.43 -15.22
CA SER A 122 2.73 -10.64 -15.52
C SER A 122 3.02 -9.25 -16.11
N THR A 123 4.03 -9.05 -16.93
CA THR A 123 4.31 -7.77 -17.66
C THR A 123 4.10 -6.49 -16.81
N ALA A 124 4.74 -6.41 -15.65
CA ALA A 124 4.55 -5.30 -14.72
C ALA A 124 5.78 -4.38 -14.59
N THR A 125 5.55 -3.09 -14.41
CA THR A 125 6.60 -2.13 -14.04
C THR A 125 6.53 -1.88 -12.53
N VAL A 126 7.60 -2.22 -11.81
CA VAL A 126 7.72 -1.97 -10.36
C VAL A 126 8.37 -0.61 -10.14
N THR A 127 7.67 0.29 -9.48
CA THR A 127 8.27 1.53 -8.97
C THR A 127 8.33 1.44 -7.45
N VAL A 128 9.54 1.24 -6.91
CA VAL A 128 9.77 1.21 -5.46
C VAL A 128 10.18 2.59 -4.99
N SER A 129 9.35 3.24 -4.19
CA SER A 129 9.72 4.46 -3.46
C SER A 129 10.21 4.08 -2.07
N ALA A 130 11.49 4.28 -1.79
CA ALA A 130 12.02 4.14 -0.44
C ALA A 130 11.63 5.36 0.40
N ALA A 131 10.61 5.23 1.23
CA ALA A 131 10.34 6.23 2.25
C ALA A 131 11.45 6.21 3.32
N ASN A 132 11.90 7.39 3.70
CA ASN A 132 13.02 7.70 4.60
C ASN A 132 12.98 6.88 5.92
N PRO A 133 14.08 6.23 6.36
CA PRO A 133 14.08 5.28 7.48
C PRO A 133 14.14 5.94 8.87
N MET A 134 13.52 7.08 9.12
CA MET A 134 13.54 7.76 10.42
C MET A 134 12.15 8.07 10.97
N ILE A 135 11.40 7.02 11.33
CA ILE A 135 10.37 7.17 12.35
C ILE A 135 10.66 6.12 13.43
N ALA A 136 11.47 6.51 14.40
CA ALA A 136 11.58 5.79 15.66
C ALA A 136 10.28 6.02 16.44
N LEU A 137 9.41 5.04 16.49
CA LEU A 137 8.24 5.05 17.37
C LEU A 137 8.73 5.08 18.82
N LYS A 138 8.63 6.25 19.47
CA LYS A 138 8.79 6.36 20.92
C LYS A 138 7.65 5.60 21.61
N PRO A 139 7.94 4.75 22.61
CA PRO A 139 6.89 4.12 23.40
C PRO A 139 6.12 5.23 24.15
N ARG A 140 4.81 5.23 24.04
CA ARG A 140 3.94 6.05 24.90
C ARG A 140 4.04 5.48 26.33
N ARG A 141 4.38 6.36 27.29
CA ARG A 141 4.25 6.09 28.72
C ARG A 141 2.80 6.18 29.13
#